data_8dd269412cf2f4023cacbf284cd5a385
#
_entry.id   8dd269412cf2f4023cacbf284cd5a385
#
_cell.length_a   1.000
_cell.length_b   1.000
_cell.length_c   1.000
_cell.angle_alpha   90.00
_cell.angle_beta   90.00
_cell.angle_gamma   90.00
#
_symmetry.space_group_name_H-M   'P 1'
#
loop_
_entity.id
_entity.type
_entity.pdbx_description
1 polymer ?
#
loop_
_entity_poly.entity_id
_entity_poly.type
_entity_poly.pdbx_seq_one_letter_code
_entity_poly.pdbx_strand_id
1 'polypeptide(L)'
;MGLSYAEENYLKAILKLSGSPDGTVSTNAIAAQLDTSAASVTDMLKKLSDKELITYQRYKGASLTDDGQRIATTLVRKHRLWEVFLVQSLGMTWDEVHEIAEELEHIQSDRLIDRLDLFLGHPKFDPHGDPIPNAQGKYTLRAQVPLSELKPGQEGIVIGVREDETSFLKKKKKKGLTLGKAIKV
;
A
#
# COMPACT_ATOMS: atom_id res chain seq x y z
N MET A 1 -19.51 -15.61 -1.14
CA MET A 1 -18.23 -16.33 -0.86
C MET A 1 -17.14 -15.27 -0.74
N GLY A 2 -16.38 -15.25 0.36
CA GLY A 2 -15.29 -14.29 0.54
C GLY A 2 -14.14 -14.52 -0.47
N LEU A 3 -13.28 -13.51 -0.62
CA LEU A 3 -12.06 -13.64 -1.39
C LEU A 3 -11.01 -14.42 -0.58
N SER A 4 -10.14 -15.14 -1.28
CA SER A 4 -8.94 -15.71 -0.66
C SER A 4 -7.86 -14.63 -0.51
N TYR A 5 -6.91 -14.83 0.39
CA TYR A 5 -5.75 -13.93 0.58
C TYR A 5 -4.99 -13.69 -0.73
N ALA A 6 -4.81 -14.75 -1.53
CA ALA A 6 -4.18 -14.61 -2.83
C ALA A 6 -4.97 -13.67 -3.77
N GLU A 7 -6.30 -13.78 -3.81
CA GLU A 7 -7.14 -12.89 -4.64
C GLU A 7 -7.05 -11.42 -4.15
N GLU A 8 -7.06 -11.20 -2.84
CA GLU A 8 -6.90 -9.86 -2.25
C GLU A 8 -5.52 -9.27 -2.60
N ASN A 9 -4.45 -10.04 -2.46
CA ASN A 9 -3.09 -9.61 -2.80
C ASN A 9 -2.94 -9.26 -4.29
N TYR A 10 -3.60 -9.98 -5.19
CA TYR A 10 -3.61 -9.63 -6.61
C TYR A 10 -4.31 -8.30 -6.88
N LEU A 11 -5.47 -8.04 -6.25
CA LEU A 11 -6.18 -6.76 -6.38
C LEU A 11 -5.33 -5.60 -5.84
N LYS A 12 -4.67 -5.79 -4.69
CA LYS A 12 -3.74 -4.81 -4.10
C LYS A 12 -2.55 -4.53 -5.02
N ALA A 13 -1.95 -5.57 -5.61
CA ALA A 13 -0.84 -5.44 -6.55
C ALA A 13 -1.25 -4.67 -7.82
N ILE A 14 -2.42 -4.96 -8.38
CA ILE A 14 -2.95 -4.22 -9.54
C ILE A 14 -3.17 -2.75 -9.18
N LEU A 15 -3.75 -2.45 -8.02
CA LEU A 15 -3.94 -1.08 -7.54
C LEU A 15 -2.60 -0.34 -7.39
N LYS A 16 -1.59 -0.97 -6.77
CA LYS A 16 -0.25 -0.39 -6.57
C LYS A 16 0.45 -0.09 -7.89
N LEU A 17 0.31 -0.97 -8.89
CA LEU A 17 0.98 -0.87 -10.18
C LEU A 17 0.26 0.02 -11.19
N SER A 18 -1.06 0.22 -11.06
CA SER A 18 -1.86 0.95 -12.07
C SER A 18 -1.51 2.43 -12.17
N GLY A 19 -0.98 3.05 -11.10
CA GLY A 19 -0.65 4.48 -11.05
C GLY A 19 -1.85 5.43 -11.18
N SER A 20 -2.99 4.92 -11.65
CA SER A 20 -4.29 5.61 -11.77
C SER A 20 -5.44 4.61 -11.72
N PRO A 21 -6.66 5.00 -11.34
CA PRO A 21 -7.81 4.10 -11.25
C PRO A 21 -8.10 3.29 -12.54
N ASP A 22 -7.89 3.92 -13.69
CA ASP A 22 -8.14 3.30 -15.01
C ASP A 22 -6.87 2.69 -15.63
N GLY A 23 -5.77 2.63 -14.89
CA GLY A 23 -4.48 2.14 -15.36
C GLY A 23 -4.50 0.64 -15.63
N THR A 24 -4.04 0.23 -16.82
CA THR A 24 -3.89 -1.17 -17.18
C THR A 24 -2.51 -1.68 -16.81
N VAL A 25 -2.44 -2.81 -16.10
CA VAL A 25 -1.22 -3.44 -15.63
C VAL A 25 -0.92 -4.72 -16.41
N SER A 26 0.32 -4.88 -16.87
CA SER A 26 0.71 -6.07 -17.62
C SER A 26 0.85 -7.29 -16.67
N THR A 27 0.58 -8.49 -17.22
CA THR A 27 0.78 -9.77 -16.51
C THR A 27 2.20 -9.92 -15.97
N ASN A 28 3.21 -9.47 -16.72
CA ASN A 28 4.61 -9.55 -16.27
C ASN A 28 4.92 -8.60 -15.10
N ALA A 29 4.33 -7.40 -15.09
CA ALA A 29 4.49 -6.48 -13.96
C ALA A 29 3.88 -7.06 -12.68
N ILE A 30 2.69 -7.69 -12.77
CA ILE A 30 2.06 -8.37 -11.64
C ILE A 30 2.91 -9.56 -11.18
N ALA A 31 3.44 -10.36 -12.12
CA ALA A 31 4.29 -11.50 -11.82
C ALA A 31 5.55 -11.08 -11.05
N ALA A 32 6.19 -10.00 -11.49
CA ALA A 32 7.36 -9.44 -10.82
C ALA A 32 7.03 -8.88 -9.42
N GLN A 33 5.89 -8.18 -9.27
CA GLN A 33 5.44 -7.62 -7.99
C GLN A 33 5.14 -8.69 -6.95
N LEU A 34 4.58 -9.84 -7.37
CA LEU A 34 4.14 -10.92 -6.47
C LEU A 34 5.12 -12.10 -6.42
N ASP A 35 6.32 -11.95 -7.01
CA ASP A 35 7.34 -13.00 -7.11
C ASP A 35 6.77 -14.36 -7.55
N THR A 36 6.02 -14.35 -8.66
CA THR A 36 5.33 -15.55 -9.17
C THR A 36 5.45 -15.68 -10.69
N SER A 37 4.97 -16.79 -11.26
CA SER A 37 5.01 -17.03 -12.70
C SER A 37 3.92 -16.28 -13.46
N ALA A 38 4.20 -15.83 -14.68
CA ALA A 38 3.21 -15.24 -15.58
C ALA A 38 2.03 -16.19 -15.89
N ALA A 39 2.24 -17.51 -15.84
CA ALA A 39 1.19 -18.50 -16.01
C ALA A 39 0.21 -18.46 -14.82
N SER A 40 0.72 -18.49 -13.58
CA SER A 40 -0.08 -18.37 -12.36
C SER A 40 -0.87 -17.06 -12.34
N VAL A 41 -0.24 -15.95 -12.76
CA VAL A 41 -0.91 -14.64 -12.88
C VAL A 41 -2.06 -14.72 -13.86
N THR A 42 -1.83 -15.29 -15.05
CA THR A 42 -2.87 -15.42 -16.09
C THR A 42 -4.10 -16.17 -15.58
N ASP A 43 -3.89 -17.25 -14.84
CA ASP A 43 -5.01 -18.05 -14.31
C ASP A 43 -5.75 -17.31 -13.18
N MET A 44 -5.04 -16.58 -12.32
CA MET A 44 -5.68 -15.75 -11.31
C MET A 44 -6.44 -14.58 -11.93
N LEU A 45 -5.90 -13.92 -12.96
CA LEU A 45 -6.60 -12.84 -13.67
C LEU A 45 -7.90 -13.32 -14.32
N LYS A 46 -7.94 -14.53 -14.91
CA LYS A 46 -9.20 -15.12 -15.40
C LYS A 46 -10.20 -15.27 -14.25
N LYS A 47 -9.78 -15.86 -13.13
CA LYS A 47 -10.62 -16.07 -11.95
C LYS A 47 -11.17 -14.77 -11.37
N LEU A 48 -10.36 -13.71 -11.31
CA LEU A 48 -10.79 -12.38 -10.85
C LEU A 48 -11.72 -11.70 -11.86
N SER A 49 -11.49 -11.91 -13.16
CA SER A 49 -12.37 -11.42 -14.23
C SER A 49 -13.73 -12.11 -14.20
N ASP A 50 -13.78 -13.44 -13.97
CA ASP A 50 -15.03 -14.19 -13.80
C ASP A 50 -15.85 -13.74 -12.57
N LYS A 51 -15.18 -13.13 -11.58
CA LYS A 51 -15.80 -12.49 -10.41
C LYS A 51 -16.13 -11.01 -10.64
N GLU A 52 -15.92 -10.49 -11.83
CA GLU A 52 -16.17 -9.10 -12.21
C GLU A 52 -15.37 -8.07 -11.39
N LEU A 53 -14.24 -8.48 -10.79
CA LEU A 53 -13.39 -7.59 -9.98
C LEU A 53 -12.32 -6.87 -10.80
N ILE A 54 -12.02 -7.39 -11.99
CA ILE A 54 -11.08 -6.79 -12.95
C ILE A 54 -11.65 -6.91 -14.38
N THR A 55 -11.20 -6.03 -15.25
CA THR A 55 -11.28 -6.20 -16.69
C THR A 55 -9.94 -6.76 -17.17
N TYR A 56 -9.94 -7.96 -17.75
CA TYR A 56 -8.73 -8.61 -18.25
C TYR A 56 -8.79 -8.80 -19.76
N GLN A 57 -7.78 -8.35 -20.47
CA GLN A 57 -7.61 -8.58 -21.90
C GLN A 57 -6.24 -9.20 -22.17
N ARG A 58 -6.25 -10.38 -22.82
CA ARG A 58 -5.02 -11.06 -23.19
C ARG A 58 -4.11 -10.13 -24.00
N TYR A 59 -2.82 -10.09 -23.64
CA TYR A 59 -1.78 -9.22 -24.19
C TYR A 59 -1.89 -7.71 -23.87
N LYS A 60 -3.01 -7.23 -23.35
CA LYS A 60 -3.16 -5.84 -22.93
C LYS A 60 -2.95 -5.65 -21.42
N GLY A 61 -3.34 -6.66 -20.64
CA GLY A 61 -3.21 -6.62 -19.17
C GLY A 61 -4.56 -6.60 -18.47
N ALA A 62 -4.54 -6.15 -17.21
CA ALA A 62 -5.69 -6.08 -16.32
C ALA A 62 -5.85 -4.67 -15.72
N SER A 63 -7.09 -4.25 -15.54
CA SER A 63 -7.47 -3.06 -14.76
C SER A 63 -8.57 -3.44 -13.77
N LEU A 64 -8.63 -2.73 -12.64
CA LEU A 64 -9.67 -2.94 -11.63
C LEU A 64 -11.02 -2.42 -12.12
N THR A 65 -12.09 -3.11 -11.77
CA THR A 65 -13.45 -2.56 -11.80
C THR A 65 -13.68 -1.69 -10.58
N ASP A 66 -14.80 -0.97 -10.50
CA ASP A 66 -15.17 -0.18 -9.30
C ASP A 66 -15.21 -1.04 -8.02
N ASP A 67 -15.74 -2.27 -8.13
CA ASP A 67 -15.75 -3.21 -7.01
C ASP A 67 -14.35 -3.72 -6.65
N GLY A 68 -13.54 -4.06 -7.64
CA GLY A 68 -12.14 -4.42 -7.44
C GLY A 68 -11.34 -3.28 -6.81
N GLN A 69 -11.54 -2.05 -7.28
CA GLN A 69 -10.92 -0.84 -6.73
C GLN A 69 -11.30 -0.63 -5.26
N ARG A 70 -12.59 -0.76 -4.93
CA ARG A 70 -13.10 -0.62 -3.56
C ARG A 70 -12.48 -1.64 -2.62
N ILE A 71 -12.40 -2.91 -3.04
CA ILE A 71 -11.79 -3.99 -2.24
C ILE A 71 -10.30 -3.73 -2.04
N ALA A 72 -9.56 -3.45 -3.11
CA ALA A 72 -8.12 -3.18 -3.04
C ALA A 72 -7.80 -1.96 -2.15
N THR A 73 -8.59 -0.89 -2.26
CA THR A 73 -8.44 0.31 -1.42
C THR A 73 -8.73 0.03 0.05
N THR A 74 -9.75 -0.81 0.32
CA THR A 74 -10.04 -1.25 1.70
C THR A 74 -8.90 -2.06 2.28
N LEU A 75 -8.27 -2.93 1.49
CA LEU A 75 -7.11 -3.71 1.93
C LEU A 75 -5.91 -2.80 2.25
N VAL A 76 -5.62 -1.82 1.38
CA VAL A 76 -4.58 -0.80 1.65
C VAL A 76 -4.88 -0.02 2.93
N ARG A 77 -6.16 0.34 3.19
CA ARG A 77 -6.55 1.00 4.44
C ARG A 77 -6.25 0.13 5.65
N LYS A 78 -6.64 -1.15 5.62
CA LYS A 78 -6.37 -2.12 6.70
C LYS A 78 -4.89 -2.23 6.98
N HIS A 79 -4.09 -2.47 5.93
CA HIS A 79 -2.63 -2.56 6.01
C HIS A 79 -2.03 -1.37 6.76
N ARG A 80 -2.29 -0.15 6.27
CA ARG A 80 -1.72 1.08 6.82
C ARG A 80 -2.18 1.40 8.24
N LEU A 81 -3.43 1.08 8.59
CA LEU A 81 -3.91 1.20 9.98
C LEU A 81 -3.20 0.23 10.92
N TRP A 82 -2.93 -1.01 10.48
CA TRP A 82 -2.16 -1.96 11.25
C TRP A 82 -0.72 -1.50 11.44
N GLU A 83 -0.05 -0.98 10.41
CA GLU A 83 1.30 -0.41 10.56
C GLU A 83 1.33 0.72 11.60
N VAL A 84 0.36 1.65 11.56
CA VAL A 84 0.24 2.72 12.59
C VAL A 84 0.07 2.13 13.98
N PHE A 85 -0.79 1.14 14.15
CA PHE A 85 -1.02 0.49 15.44
C PHE A 85 0.25 -0.19 15.96
N LEU A 86 0.93 -0.95 15.14
CA LEU A 86 2.16 -1.66 15.50
C LEU A 86 3.25 -0.69 15.96
N VAL A 87 3.40 0.44 15.27
CA VAL A 87 4.38 1.45 15.65
C VAL A 87 3.95 2.24 16.89
N GLN A 88 2.74 2.81 16.90
CA GLN A 88 2.33 3.75 17.94
C GLN A 88 1.94 3.06 19.26
N SER A 89 1.30 1.89 19.17
CA SER A 89 0.76 1.21 20.35
C SER A 89 1.66 0.10 20.88
N LEU A 90 2.41 -0.58 20.00
CA LEU A 90 3.31 -1.67 20.38
C LEU A 90 4.79 -1.27 20.39
N GLY A 91 5.12 -0.06 19.94
CA GLY A 91 6.50 0.45 19.96
C GLY A 91 7.42 -0.24 18.94
N MET A 92 6.87 -0.92 17.94
CA MET A 92 7.65 -1.53 16.87
C MET A 92 8.27 -0.48 15.97
N THR A 93 9.36 -0.81 15.29
CA THR A 93 9.99 0.12 14.38
C THR A 93 9.39 0.04 12.98
N TRP A 94 9.40 1.14 12.25
CA TRP A 94 8.80 1.26 10.91
C TRP A 94 9.35 0.27 9.87
N ASP A 95 10.56 -0.25 10.11
CA ASP A 95 11.21 -1.25 9.26
C ASP A 95 10.85 -2.72 9.64
N GLU A 96 9.99 -2.92 10.64
CA GLU A 96 9.57 -4.25 11.13
C GLU A 96 8.08 -4.52 10.88
N VAL A 97 7.28 -3.48 10.64
CA VAL A 97 5.81 -3.59 10.68
C VAL A 97 5.18 -4.08 9.39
N HIS A 98 5.84 -3.92 8.24
CA HIS A 98 5.28 -4.21 6.93
C HIS A 98 4.81 -5.67 6.79
N GLU A 99 5.69 -6.63 7.08
CA GLU A 99 5.38 -8.06 6.96
C GLU A 99 4.23 -8.50 7.88
N ILE A 100 4.18 -7.94 9.10
CA ILE A 100 3.10 -8.24 10.05
C ILE A 100 1.77 -7.62 9.58
N ALA A 101 1.80 -6.42 9.05
CA ALA A 101 0.63 -5.76 8.50
C ALA A 101 0.06 -6.50 7.28
N GLU A 102 0.92 -7.10 6.42
CA GLU A 102 0.52 -7.99 5.32
C GLU A 102 -0.30 -9.20 5.81
N GLU A 103 0.03 -9.76 6.98
CA GLU A 103 -0.76 -10.86 7.56
C GLU A 103 -2.08 -10.36 8.15
N LEU A 104 -2.05 -9.22 8.87
CA LEU A 104 -3.21 -8.68 9.59
C LEU A 104 -4.26 -8.04 8.68
N GLU A 105 -3.88 -7.56 7.50
CA GLU A 105 -4.80 -6.88 6.58
C GLU A 105 -5.94 -7.77 6.07
N HIS A 106 -5.75 -9.09 6.11
CA HIS A 106 -6.73 -10.07 5.67
C HIS A 106 -7.84 -10.38 6.69
N ILE A 107 -7.80 -9.76 7.88
CA ILE A 107 -8.86 -9.92 8.87
C ILE A 107 -10.18 -9.35 8.34
N GLN A 108 -11.19 -10.22 8.25
CA GLN A 108 -12.51 -9.90 7.68
C GLN A 108 -13.47 -9.37 8.75
N SER A 109 -13.14 -8.20 9.34
CA SER A 109 -13.99 -7.56 10.35
C SER A 109 -13.97 -6.03 10.21
N ASP A 110 -14.93 -5.49 9.47
CA ASP A 110 -15.04 -4.03 9.29
C ASP A 110 -15.20 -3.31 10.63
N ARG A 111 -15.96 -3.91 11.56
CA ARG A 111 -16.11 -3.37 12.92
C ARG A 111 -14.79 -3.23 13.66
N LEU A 112 -13.87 -4.20 13.49
CA LEU A 112 -12.53 -4.13 14.09
C LEU A 112 -11.73 -2.97 13.48
N ILE A 113 -11.77 -2.84 12.16
CA ILE A 113 -11.04 -1.79 11.45
C ILE A 113 -11.56 -0.39 11.81
N ASP A 114 -12.88 -0.22 11.93
CA ASP A 114 -13.47 1.06 12.37
C ASP A 114 -13.07 1.41 13.80
N ARG A 115 -13.00 0.41 14.70
CA ARG A 115 -12.55 0.60 16.08
C ARG A 115 -11.05 0.91 16.13
N LEU A 116 -10.25 0.27 15.28
CA LEU A 116 -8.82 0.54 15.16
C LEU A 116 -8.57 1.96 14.67
N ASP A 117 -9.25 2.40 13.63
CA ASP A 117 -9.15 3.75 13.09
C ASP A 117 -9.53 4.81 14.14
N LEU A 118 -10.63 4.58 14.88
CA LEU A 118 -11.05 5.44 15.98
C LEU A 118 -10.01 5.48 17.12
N PHE A 119 -9.51 4.32 17.53
CA PHE A 119 -8.50 4.19 18.58
C PHE A 119 -7.22 4.96 18.24
N LEU A 120 -6.82 4.93 16.97
CA LEU A 120 -5.65 5.65 16.46
C LEU A 120 -5.89 7.14 16.20
N GLY A 121 -7.11 7.65 16.42
CA GLY A 121 -7.47 9.06 16.20
C GLY A 121 -7.58 9.45 14.73
N HIS A 122 -7.99 8.53 13.87
CA HIS A 122 -8.17 8.73 12.42
C HIS A 122 -6.91 9.22 11.69
N PRO A 123 -5.82 8.44 11.73
CA PRO A 123 -4.55 8.83 11.13
C PRO A 123 -4.71 9.02 9.62
N LYS A 124 -4.02 10.01 9.07
CA LYS A 124 -4.07 10.33 7.63
C LYS A 124 -2.91 9.72 6.85
N PHE A 125 -1.84 9.35 7.54
CA PHE A 125 -0.61 8.79 6.98
C PHE A 125 -0.10 7.67 7.87
N ASP A 126 0.46 6.66 7.24
CA ASP A 126 1.12 5.55 7.91
C ASP A 126 2.55 5.90 8.37
N PRO A 127 3.28 4.97 9.02
CA PRO A 127 4.66 5.21 9.47
C PRO A 127 5.68 5.40 8.34
N HIS A 128 5.33 5.11 7.09
CA HIS A 128 6.18 5.32 5.91
C HIS A 128 5.87 6.65 5.21
N GLY A 129 4.78 7.30 5.62
CA GLY A 129 4.31 8.57 5.08
C GLY A 129 3.30 8.45 3.96
N ASP A 130 2.81 7.26 3.71
CA ASP A 130 1.79 6.99 2.70
C ASP A 130 0.38 7.36 3.19
N PRO A 131 -0.47 7.93 2.33
CA PRO A 131 -1.80 8.39 2.75
C PRO A 131 -2.74 7.23 3.03
N ILE A 132 -3.36 7.19 4.21
CA ILE A 132 -4.36 6.20 4.58
C ILE A 132 -5.71 6.58 3.97
N PRO A 133 -6.34 5.72 3.14
CA PRO A 133 -7.68 5.99 2.65
C PRO A 133 -8.70 5.98 3.80
N ASN A 134 -9.66 6.89 3.77
CA ASN A 134 -10.76 6.87 4.73
C ASN A 134 -11.75 5.71 4.43
N ALA A 135 -12.81 5.56 5.25
CA ALA A 135 -13.83 4.52 5.06
C ALA A 135 -14.55 4.58 3.70
N GLN A 136 -14.53 5.73 3.01
CA GLN A 136 -15.08 5.92 1.66
C GLN A 136 -14.02 5.77 0.56
N GLY A 137 -12.82 5.30 0.88
CA GLY A 137 -11.73 5.10 -0.08
C GLY A 137 -11.03 6.39 -0.54
N LYS A 138 -11.30 7.54 0.08
CA LYS A 138 -10.69 8.82 -0.31
C LYS A 138 -9.37 9.05 0.41
N TYR A 139 -8.35 9.48 -0.34
CA TYR A 139 -7.02 9.79 0.15
C TYR A 139 -6.88 11.26 0.52
N THR A 140 -6.17 11.55 1.61
CA THR A 140 -5.70 12.89 1.94
C THR A 140 -4.32 13.07 1.31
N LEU A 141 -4.20 13.97 0.35
CA LEU A 141 -2.91 14.28 -0.28
C LEU A 141 -2.22 15.42 0.47
N ARG A 142 -0.89 15.39 0.49
CA ARG A 142 -0.04 16.48 0.97
C ARG A 142 1.01 16.82 -0.08
N ALA A 143 1.38 18.10 -0.16
CA ALA A 143 2.48 18.52 -1.01
C ALA A 143 3.80 17.94 -0.48
N GLN A 144 4.55 17.32 -1.36
CA GLN A 144 5.86 16.75 -1.05
C GLN A 144 6.79 16.87 -2.26
N VAL A 145 8.07 17.01 -1.99
CA VAL A 145 9.13 17.03 -3.01
C VAL A 145 10.17 15.96 -2.69
N PRO A 146 10.71 15.27 -3.69
CA PRO A 146 11.84 14.37 -3.49
C PRO A 146 13.04 15.10 -2.88
N LEU A 147 13.73 14.44 -1.95
CA LEU A 147 14.97 15.01 -1.36
C LEU A 147 16.00 15.41 -2.42
N SER A 148 16.06 14.67 -3.53
CA SER A 148 16.95 14.96 -4.67
C SER A 148 16.65 16.25 -5.42
N GLU A 149 15.47 16.85 -5.21
CA GLU A 149 15.05 18.12 -5.83
C GLU A 149 15.33 19.33 -4.93
N LEU A 150 15.73 19.11 -3.67
CA LEU A 150 16.13 20.19 -2.78
C LEU A 150 17.49 20.77 -3.20
N LYS A 151 17.58 22.09 -3.21
CA LYS A 151 18.80 22.82 -3.53
C LYS A 151 19.65 23.04 -2.27
N PRO A 152 20.98 23.21 -2.42
CA PRO A 152 21.86 23.55 -1.30
C PRO A 152 21.34 24.78 -0.52
N GLY A 153 21.30 24.64 0.81
CA GLY A 153 20.78 25.64 1.72
C GLY A 153 19.29 25.54 2.02
N GLN A 154 18.52 24.71 1.29
CA GLN A 154 17.11 24.45 1.60
C GLN A 154 16.94 23.49 2.76
N GLU A 155 15.89 23.70 3.53
CA GLU A 155 15.51 22.88 4.68
C GLU A 155 14.17 22.20 4.42
N GLY A 156 13.97 21.04 5.01
CA GLY A 156 12.72 20.29 4.92
C GLY A 156 12.55 19.32 6.09
N ILE A 157 11.38 18.73 6.18
CA ILE A 157 11.07 17.66 7.13
C ILE A 157 10.83 16.37 6.33
N VAL A 158 11.45 15.28 6.75
CA VAL A 158 11.19 13.96 6.17
C VAL A 158 9.77 13.55 6.52
N ILE A 159 8.91 13.43 5.52
CA ILE A 159 7.49 13.10 5.70
C ILE A 159 7.12 11.74 5.13
N GLY A 160 8.02 11.07 4.42
CA GLY A 160 7.79 9.76 3.84
C GLY A 160 8.99 9.23 3.08
N VAL A 161 8.87 7.99 2.66
CA VAL A 161 9.78 7.29 1.77
C VAL A 161 8.98 6.70 0.61
N ARG A 162 9.63 6.45 -0.53
CA ARG A 162 8.95 5.86 -1.71
C ARG A 162 9.03 4.34 -1.75
N GLU A 163 9.92 3.76 -0.96
CA GLU A 163 10.17 2.33 -0.89
C GLU A 163 9.98 1.87 0.55
N ASP A 164 9.22 0.81 0.72
CA ASP A 164 8.86 0.17 1.98
C ASP A 164 9.69 -1.10 2.26
N GLU A 165 10.61 -1.46 1.36
CA GLU A 165 11.49 -2.62 1.55
C GLU A 165 12.35 -2.47 2.81
N THR A 166 12.31 -3.48 3.68
CA THR A 166 13.00 -3.51 4.99
C THR A 166 14.50 -3.18 4.88
N SER A 167 15.19 -3.66 3.85
CA SER A 167 16.61 -3.41 3.62
C SER A 167 16.89 -1.92 3.35
N PHE A 168 16.02 -1.27 2.57
CA PHE A 168 16.09 0.15 2.26
C PHE A 168 15.81 1.00 3.50
N LEU A 169 14.78 0.69 4.28
CA LEU A 169 14.40 1.39 5.51
C LEU A 169 15.52 1.32 6.56
N LYS A 170 16.12 0.15 6.78
CA LYS A 170 17.29 -0.03 7.67
C LYS A 170 18.48 0.83 7.25
N LYS A 171 18.74 0.93 5.93
CA LYS A 171 19.81 1.78 5.40
C LYS A 171 19.55 3.27 5.62
N LYS A 172 18.30 3.73 5.47
CA LYS A 172 17.90 5.12 5.74
C LYS A 172 17.99 5.45 7.23
N LYS A 173 17.52 4.56 8.10
CA LYS A 173 17.62 4.68 9.56
C LYS A 173 19.07 4.83 10.01
N LYS A 174 20.00 4.01 9.49
CA LYS A 174 21.46 4.13 9.76
C LYS A 174 22.03 5.49 9.34
N LYS A 175 21.49 6.13 8.30
CA LYS A 175 21.88 7.48 7.88
C LYS A 175 21.16 8.59 8.64
N GLY A 176 20.36 8.25 9.66
CA GLY A 176 19.60 9.20 10.46
C GLY A 176 18.45 9.85 9.70
N LEU A 177 17.99 9.31 8.58
CA LEU A 177 16.81 9.76 7.86
C LEU A 177 15.59 8.99 8.39
N THR A 178 14.91 9.58 9.35
CA THR A 178 13.66 9.06 9.95
C THR A 178 12.55 10.06 9.78
N LEU A 179 11.31 9.60 9.83
CA LEU A 179 10.15 10.49 9.72
C LEU A 179 10.15 11.56 10.82
N GLY A 180 9.67 12.74 10.47
CA GLY A 180 9.65 13.90 11.36
C GLY A 180 10.98 14.61 11.52
N LYS A 181 12.08 14.06 10.98
CA LYS A 181 13.40 14.68 11.11
C LYS A 181 13.57 15.87 10.18
N ALA A 182 14.02 17.00 10.73
CA ALA A 182 14.46 18.14 9.94
C ALA A 182 15.80 17.81 9.24
N ILE A 183 15.88 18.15 7.98
CA ILE A 183 17.07 18.00 7.13
C ILE A 183 17.43 19.34 6.49
N LYS A 184 18.70 19.55 6.27
CA LYS A 184 19.25 20.65 5.49
C LYS A 184 20.18 20.09 4.44
N VAL A 185 20.03 20.53 3.19
CA VAL A 185 20.84 20.12 2.05
C VAL A 185 21.98 21.11 1.81
#